data_337be80485dab62094f25ef763741d74
#
_entry.id   337be80485dab62094f25ef763741d74
#
_cell.length_a   1.000
_cell.length_b   1.000
_cell.length_c   1.000
_cell.angle_alpha   90.00
_cell.angle_beta   90.00
_cell.angle_gamma   90.00
#
_symmetry.space_group_name_H-M   'P 1'
#
loop_
_entity.id
_entity.type
_entity.pdbx_description
1 polymer ?
#
loop_
_entity_poly.entity_id
_entity_poly.type
_entity_poly.pdbx_seq_one_letter_code
_entity_poly.pdbx_strand_id
1 'polypeptide(L)'
;VARELPFRDGNAGFSLTLKRNCSISPAGLAGVFGALAAVALAIGAAFALAGAWLVLPFAGLEIAALTVAYLAYARRAADYERIELAAGRLTVEVAEADSMSRHEMEACGARVCVENDWVVLRGAGQELQLGRHLDAERRAEFAAQLRKRLRF
;
A
#
# COMPACT_ATOMS: atom_id res chain seq x y z
N VAL A 1 3.76 -1.64 20.85
CA VAL A 1 2.41 -1.12 21.07
C VAL A 1 1.56 -1.66 19.94
N ALA A 2 0.69 -2.64 20.23
CA ALA A 2 -0.24 -3.22 19.28
C ALA A 2 -1.18 -2.09 18.81
N ARG A 3 -0.99 -1.66 17.58
CA ARG A 3 -1.88 -0.69 16.94
C ARG A 3 -3.08 -1.50 16.45
N GLU A 4 -4.23 -1.32 17.08
CA GLU A 4 -5.47 -1.99 16.71
C GLU A 4 -5.74 -1.86 15.20
N LEU A 5 -6.24 -2.95 14.60
CA LEU A 5 -6.63 -2.94 13.19
C LEU A 5 -7.77 -1.94 13.01
N PRO A 6 -7.72 -1.02 12.03
CA PRO A 6 -8.66 0.08 11.89
C PRO A 6 -10.00 -0.39 11.29
N PHE A 7 -10.71 -1.24 12.02
CA PHE A 7 -12.09 -1.58 11.68
C PHE A 7 -12.99 -0.38 11.98
N ARG A 8 -13.77 0.02 10.99
CA ARG A 8 -14.86 0.99 11.16
C ARG A 8 -16.17 0.26 11.12
N ASP A 9 -16.88 0.25 12.24
CA ASP A 9 -18.21 -0.34 12.32
C ASP A 9 -19.25 0.67 11.82
N GLY A 10 -20.13 0.24 10.91
CA GLY A 10 -21.27 0.99 10.40
C GLY A 10 -22.58 0.32 10.82
N ASN A 11 -23.72 1.02 10.62
CA ASN A 11 -25.05 0.58 11.06
C ASN A 11 -25.51 -0.81 10.54
N ALA A 12 -24.89 -1.33 9.49
CA ALA A 12 -25.26 -2.62 8.87
C ALA A 12 -24.04 -3.41 8.38
N GLY A 13 -22.84 -3.12 8.91
CA GLY A 13 -21.63 -3.81 8.46
C GLY A 13 -20.36 -3.18 9.02
N PHE A 14 -19.22 -3.54 8.44
CA PHE A 14 -17.92 -2.96 8.79
C PHE A 14 -17.12 -2.64 7.55
N SER A 15 -16.18 -1.71 7.66
CA SER A 15 -15.15 -1.48 6.67
C SER A 15 -13.76 -1.54 7.33
N LEU A 16 -12.82 -2.17 6.64
CA LEU A 16 -11.43 -2.25 7.02
C LEU A 16 -10.58 -1.86 5.84
N THR A 17 -9.63 -0.94 6.05
CA THR A 17 -8.66 -0.59 5.02
C THR A 17 -7.26 -0.89 5.55
N LEU A 18 -6.62 -1.88 4.95
CA LEU A 18 -5.23 -2.23 5.20
C LEU A 18 -4.37 -1.46 4.21
N LYS A 19 -3.61 -0.48 4.69
CA LYS A 19 -2.64 0.26 3.89
C LYS A 19 -1.25 -0.29 4.16
N ARG A 20 -0.41 -0.28 3.14
CA ARG A 20 1.01 -0.54 3.32
C ARG A 20 1.59 0.43 4.35
N ASN A 21 2.28 -0.12 5.35
CA ASN A 21 2.91 0.69 6.39
C ASN A 21 4.19 1.32 5.81
N CYS A 22 4.05 2.48 5.17
CA CYS A 22 5.20 3.23 4.66
C CYS A 22 5.74 4.12 5.79
N SER A 23 7.02 3.98 6.12
CA SER A 23 7.69 4.80 7.15
C SER A 23 7.69 6.29 6.81
N ILE A 24 7.71 6.62 5.52
CA ILE A 24 7.68 7.99 5.01
C ILE A 24 6.51 8.12 4.04
N SER A 25 5.71 9.17 4.21
CA SER A 25 4.64 9.46 3.25
C SER A 25 5.21 9.81 1.87
N PRO A 26 4.51 9.52 0.76
CA PRO A 26 4.95 9.90 -0.58
C PRO A 26 5.26 11.39 -0.70
N ALA A 27 4.47 12.26 -0.05
CA ALA A 27 4.70 13.70 -0.03
C ALA A 27 5.98 14.08 0.74
N GLY A 28 6.25 13.44 1.89
CA GLY A 28 7.48 13.64 2.63
C GLY A 28 8.70 13.21 1.84
N LEU A 29 8.60 12.07 1.16
CA LEU A 29 9.68 11.58 0.30
C LEU A 29 9.91 12.51 -0.91
N ALA A 30 8.83 13.02 -1.54
CA ALA A 30 8.95 14.03 -2.61
C ALA A 30 9.73 15.27 -2.16
N GLY A 31 9.49 15.73 -0.92
CA GLY A 31 10.25 16.84 -0.32
C GLY A 31 11.74 16.53 -0.21
N VAL A 32 12.10 15.34 0.25
CA VAL A 32 13.52 14.92 0.37
C VAL A 32 14.18 14.84 -1.02
N PHE A 33 13.52 14.18 -1.98
CA PHE A 33 14.05 14.08 -3.35
C PHE A 33 14.15 15.45 -4.03
N GLY A 34 13.16 16.33 -3.81
CA GLY A 34 13.18 17.70 -4.32
C GLY A 34 14.35 18.51 -3.74
N ALA A 35 14.62 18.39 -2.45
CA ALA A 35 15.76 19.04 -1.80
C ALA A 35 17.10 18.53 -2.37
N LEU A 36 17.25 17.20 -2.52
CA LEU A 36 18.44 16.60 -3.12
C LEU A 36 18.66 17.09 -4.56
N ALA A 37 17.61 17.11 -5.37
CA ALA A 37 17.67 17.60 -6.75
C ALA A 37 18.07 19.09 -6.81
N ALA A 38 17.52 19.92 -5.91
CA ALA A 38 17.86 21.34 -5.84
C ALA A 38 19.34 21.54 -5.48
N VAL A 39 19.88 20.78 -4.53
CA VAL A 39 21.30 20.82 -4.16
C VAL A 39 22.18 20.37 -5.33
N ALA A 40 21.84 19.26 -5.99
CA ALA A 40 22.59 18.76 -7.15
C ALA A 40 22.63 19.79 -8.30
N LEU A 41 21.48 20.43 -8.58
CA LEU A 41 21.41 21.51 -9.59
C LEU A 41 22.23 22.74 -9.19
N ALA A 42 22.19 23.17 -7.93
CA ALA A 42 22.94 24.29 -7.45
C ALA A 42 24.47 24.06 -7.58
N ILE A 43 24.91 22.86 -7.20
CA ILE A 43 26.31 22.43 -7.35
C ILE A 43 26.71 22.40 -8.84
N GLY A 44 25.89 21.73 -9.67
CA GLY A 44 26.12 21.63 -11.11
C GLY A 44 26.19 22.97 -11.79
N ALA A 45 25.30 23.92 -11.44
CA ALA A 45 25.32 25.27 -11.94
C ALA A 45 26.59 26.06 -11.52
N ALA A 46 27.00 25.94 -10.24
CA ALA A 46 28.21 26.59 -9.75
C ALA A 46 29.47 26.13 -10.51
N PHE A 47 29.61 24.82 -10.74
CA PHE A 47 30.69 24.24 -11.52
C PHE A 47 30.63 24.65 -13.00
N ALA A 48 29.45 24.71 -13.59
CA ALA A 48 29.27 25.15 -14.97
C ALA A 48 29.70 26.62 -15.16
N LEU A 49 29.34 27.49 -14.21
CA LEU A 49 29.78 28.89 -14.21
C LEU A 49 31.30 29.03 -14.05
N ALA A 50 31.95 28.10 -13.35
CA ALA A 50 33.40 27.99 -13.23
C ALA A 50 34.10 27.39 -14.49
N GLY A 51 33.33 27.11 -15.56
CA GLY A 51 33.84 26.55 -16.81
C GLY A 51 33.77 25.03 -16.92
N ALA A 52 33.35 24.32 -15.87
CA ALA A 52 33.25 22.87 -15.86
C ALA A 52 31.84 22.39 -16.29
N TRP A 53 31.37 22.81 -17.46
CA TRP A 53 30.02 22.54 -17.96
C TRP A 53 29.69 21.05 -18.14
N LEU A 54 30.70 20.18 -18.29
CA LEU A 54 30.56 18.72 -18.35
C LEU A 54 29.91 18.11 -17.09
N VAL A 55 29.85 18.85 -15.98
CA VAL A 55 29.16 18.40 -14.76
C VAL A 55 27.62 18.36 -14.92
N LEU A 56 27.08 19.24 -15.78
CA LEU A 56 25.62 19.32 -15.98
C LEU A 56 24.96 18.05 -16.49
N PRO A 57 25.52 17.31 -17.48
CA PRO A 57 24.96 16.00 -17.89
C PRO A 57 24.89 15.00 -16.76
N PHE A 58 25.89 14.97 -15.87
CA PHE A 58 25.89 14.05 -14.72
C PHE A 58 24.84 14.45 -13.67
N ALA A 59 24.70 15.73 -13.36
CA ALA A 59 23.62 16.22 -12.49
C ALA A 59 22.24 15.90 -13.08
N GLY A 60 22.05 16.02 -14.38
CA GLY A 60 20.85 15.63 -15.08
C GLY A 60 20.55 14.13 -14.96
N LEU A 61 21.56 13.28 -15.13
CA LEU A 61 21.44 11.83 -14.98
C LEU A 61 21.08 11.43 -13.54
N GLU A 62 21.70 12.06 -12.55
CA GLU A 62 21.39 11.85 -11.13
C GLU A 62 19.92 12.17 -10.83
N ILE A 63 19.44 13.34 -11.28
CA ILE A 63 18.04 13.74 -11.09
C ILE A 63 17.08 12.76 -11.79
N ALA A 64 17.42 12.30 -12.99
CA ALA A 64 16.62 11.30 -13.70
C ALA A 64 16.56 9.99 -12.91
N ALA A 65 17.68 9.51 -12.39
CA ALA A 65 17.72 8.29 -11.55
C ALA A 65 16.91 8.44 -10.27
N LEU A 66 17.03 9.58 -9.58
CA LEU A 66 16.23 9.89 -8.40
C LEU A 66 14.73 9.92 -8.72
N THR A 67 14.36 10.53 -9.84
CA THR A 67 12.96 10.60 -10.28
C THR A 67 12.38 9.20 -10.53
N VAL A 68 13.12 8.34 -11.24
CA VAL A 68 12.70 6.95 -11.47
C VAL A 68 12.54 6.20 -10.15
N ALA A 69 13.49 6.33 -9.24
CA ALA A 69 13.42 5.70 -7.92
C ALA A 69 12.20 6.20 -7.12
N TYR A 70 11.94 7.51 -7.14
CA TYR A 70 10.76 8.10 -6.50
C TYR A 70 9.46 7.55 -7.09
N LEU A 71 9.32 7.54 -8.42
CA LEU A 71 8.11 7.04 -9.07
C LEU A 71 7.87 5.56 -8.76
N ALA A 72 8.92 4.73 -8.76
CA ALA A 72 8.83 3.32 -8.41
C ALA A 72 8.36 3.13 -6.95
N TYR A 73 8.84 3.96 -6.02
CA TYR A 73 8.39 3.95 -4.64
C TYR A 73 6.95 4.44 -4.50
N ALA A 74 6.61 5.59 -5.11
CA ALA A 74 5.30 6.22 -5.00
C ALA A 74 4.17 5.30 -5.51
N ARG A 75 4.40 4.59 -6.62
CA ARG A 75 3.45 3.60 -7.15
C ARG A 75 3.14 2.51 -6.13
N ARG A 76 4.16 1.97 -5.46
CA ARG A 76 4.00 0.91 -4.45
C ARG A 76 3.49 1.42 -3.10
N ALA A 77 3.66 2.71 -2.80
CA ALA A 77 3.16 3.30 -1.56
C ALA A 77 1.64 3.52 -1.57
N ALA A 78 1.02 3.50 -2.74
CA ALA A 78 -0.41 3.64 -2.92
C ALA A 78 -1.18 2.32 -2.75
N ASP A 79 -0.49 1.18 -2.58
CA ASP A 79 -1.10 -0.13 -2.43
C ASP A 79 -1.97 -0.19 -1.16
N TYR A 80 -3.21 -0.66 -1.32
CA TYR A 80 -4.12 -0.89 -0.21
C TYR A 80 -5.06 -2.07 -0.48
N GLU A 81 -5.50 -2.69 0.60
CA GLU A 81 -6.57 -3.68 0.60
C GLU A 81 -7.75 -3.12 1.41
N ARG A 82 -8.91 -3.04 0.82
CA ARG A 82 -10.14 -2.60 1.47
C ARG A 82 -11.15 -3.73 1.49
N ILE A 83 -11.62 -4.03 2.67
CA ILE A 83 -12.65 -5.04 2.91
C ILE A 83 -13.86 -4.32 3.47
N GLU A 84 -15.00 -4.45 2.83
CA GLU A 84 -16.24 -3.83 3.24
C GLU A 84 -17.35 -4.87 3.29
N LEU A 85 -18.03 -4.94 4.42
CA LEU A 85 -19.26 -5.71 4.57
C LEU A 85 -20.41 -4.74 4.68
N ALA A 86 -21.35 -4.83 3.73
CA ALA A 86 -22.57 -4.04 3.73
C ALA A 86 -23.74 -4.90 3.25
N ALA A 87 -24.84 -4.89 4.00
CA ALA A 87 -26.09 -5.58 3.63
C ALA A 87 -25.87 -7.08 3.26
N GLY A 88 -25.02 -7.79 3.98
CA GLY A 88 -24.72 -9.22 3.73
C GLY A 88 -23.82 -9.50 2.53
N ARG A 89 -23.33 -8.45 1.84
CA ARG A 89 -22.37 -8.55 0.74
C ARG A 89 -20.99 -8.12 1.19
N LEU A 90 -20.01 -8.95 0.93
CA LEU A 90 -18.62 -8.69 1.21
C LEU A 90 -17.93 -8.22 -0.07
N THR A 91 -17.41 -7.01 -0.05
CA THR A 91 -16.62 -6.42 -1.14
C THR A 91 -15.16 -6.34 -0.72
N VAL A 92 -14.29 -6.86 -1.53
CA VAL A 92 -12.83 -6.80 -1.36
C VAL A 92 -12.23 -6.02 -2.52
N GLU A 93 -11.63 -4.88 -2.23
CA GLU A 93 -10.89 -4.08 -3.20
C GLU A 93 -9.39 -4.21 -2.89
N VAL A 94 -8.63 -4.64 -3.88
CA VAL A 94 -7.16 -4.73 -3.82
C VAL A 94 -6.60 -3.80 -4.87
N ALA A 95 -5.89 -2.77 -4.42
CA ALA A 95 -5.15 -1.86 -5.28
C ALA A 95 -3.66 -2.20 -5.19
N GLU A 96 -3.06 -2.59 -6.31
CA GLU A 96 -1.63 -2.88 -6.45
C GLU A 96 -1.07 -2.07 -7.62
N ALA A 97 -0.14 -1.16 -7.34
CA ALA A 97 0.62 -0.34 -8.30
C ALA A 97 -0.18 0.20 -9.50
N ASP A 98 -0.50 -0.65 -10.48
CA ASP A 98 -1.19 -0.28 -11.72
C ASP A 98 -2.48 -1.09 -11.93
N SER A 99 -2.86 -1.95 -10.98
CA SER A 99 -4.08 -2.78 -11.09
C SER A 99 -4.99 -2.56 -9.89
N MET A 100 -6.28 -2.41 -10.17
CA MET A 100 -7.33 -2.39 -9.16
C MET A 100 -8.25 -3.58 -9.42
N SER A 101 -8.32 -4.51 -8.49
CA SER A 101 -9.25 -5.62 -8.55
C SER A 101 -10.30 -5.47 -7.45
N ARG A 102 -11.55 -5.70 -7.85
CA ARG A 102 -12.70 -5.68 -6.94
C ARG A 102 -13.41 -7.02 -7.04
N HIS A 103 -13.55 -7.66 -5.91
CA HIS A 103 -14.24 -8.93 -5.76
C HIS A 103 -15.44 -8.77 -4.86
N GLU A 104 -16.57 -9.28 -5.28
CA GLU A 104 -17.81 -9.26 -4.50
C GLU A 104 -18.27 -10.68 -4.25
N MET A 105 -18.64 -10.98 -3.01
CA MET A 105 -19.17 -12.28 -2.61
C MET A 105 -20.21 -12.12 -1.51
N GLU A 106 -21.07 -13.15 -1.34
CA GLU A 106 -22.01 -13.18 -0.23
C GLU A 106 -21.29 -13.54 1.08
N ALA A 107 -21.55 -12.79 2.14
CA ALA A 107 -20.92 -13.01 3.43
C ALA A 107 -21.30 -14.37 4.06
N CYS A 108 -22.53 -14.83 3.81
CA CYS A 108 -23.05 -16.10 4.34
C CYS A 108 -22.26 -17.35 3.87
N GLY A 109 -21.61 -17.25 2.68
CA GLY A 109 -20.76 -18.32 2.12
C GLY A 109 -19.26 -18.10 2.33
N ALA A 110 -18.87 -16.97 2.90
CA ALA A 110 -17.47 -16.61 3.03
C ALA A 110 -16.80 -17.32 4.22
N ARG A 111 -15.65 -17.95 3.96
CA ARG A 111 -14.83 -18.62 4.98
C ARG A 111 -13.44 -18.03 5.02
N VAL A 112 -12.97 -17.72 6.21
CA VAL A 112 -11.61 -17.23 6.44
C VAL A 112 -10.75 -18.40 6.92
N CYS A 113 -9.75 -18.76 6.15
CA CYS A 113 -8.73 -19.75 6.47
C CYS A 113 -7.37 -19.09 6.63
N VAL A 114 -6.46 -19.72 7.37
CA VAL A 114 -5.05 -19.33 7.40
C VAL A 114 -4.28 -20.50 6.81
N GLU A 115 -3.63 -20.28 5.67
CA GLU A 115 -2.87 -21.29 4.96
C GLU A 115 -1.49 -20.71 4.61
N ASN A 116 -0.43 -21.45 4.93
CA ASN A 116 0.97 -21.03 4.66
C ASN A 116 1.27 -19.58 5.09
N ASP A 117 0.84 -19.21 6.27
CA ASP A 117 0.98 -17.85 6.82
C ASP A 117 0.16 -16.75 6.09
N TRP A 118 -0.74 -17.12 5.17
CA TRP A 118 -1.63 -16.19 4.49
C TRP A 118 -3.05 -16.28 5.00
N VAL A 119 -3.73 -15.13 5.04
CA VAL A 119 -5.17 -15.10 5.30
C VAL A 119 -5.89 -15.28 3.98
N VAL A 120 -6.59 -16.39 3.85
CA VAL A 120 -7.31 -16.76 2.64
C VAL A 120 -8.80 -16.62 2.89
N LEU A 121 -9.46 -15.81 2.09
CA LEU A 121 -10.90 -15.66 2.08
C LEU A 121 -11.47 -16.50 0.94
N ARG A 122 -12.28 -17.49 1.26
CA ARG A 122 -12.95 -18.37 0.29
C ARG A 122 -14.45 -18.10 0.29
N GLY A 123 -15.02 -17.88 -0.88
CA GLY A 123 -16.44 -17.69 -1.07
C GLY A 123 -16.85 -17.66 -2.53
N ALA A 124 -18.05 -18.15 -2.86
CA ALA A 124 -18.59 -18.16 -4.24
C ALA A 124 -17.66 -18.78 -5.29
N GLY A 125 -16.86 -19.80 -4.91
CA GLY A 125 -15.87 -20.40 -5.82
C GLY A 125 -14.62 -19.57 -6.07
N GLN A 126 -14.47 -18.45 -5.38
CA GLN A 126 -13.28 -17.57 -5.44
C GLN A 126 -12.42 -17.76 -4.21
N GLU A 127 -11.11 -17.57 -4.40
CA GLU A 127 -10.13 -17.62 -3.35
C GLU A 127 -9.27 -16.34 -3.42
N LEU A 128 -9.30 -15.56 -2.34
CA LEU A 128 -8.60 -14.28 -2.25
C LEU A 128 -7.59 -14.31 -1.11
N GLN A 129 -6.34 -13.96 -1.39
CA GLN A 129 -5.30 -13.80 -0.38
C GLN A 129 -5.32 -12.38 0.15
N LEU A 130 -5.42 -12.24 1.47
CA LEU A 130 -5.52 -10.97 2.18
C LEU A 130 -4.39 -10.81 3.19
N GLY A 131 -4.14 -9.56 3.58
CA GLY A 131 -3.13 -9.27 4.60
C GLY A 131 -1.69 -9.35 4.12
N ARG A 132 -1.42 -9.08 2.85
CA ARG A 132 -0.05 -9.06 2.28
C ARG A 132 0.88 -8.08 2.99
N HIS A 133 0.32 -7.00 3.52
CA HIS A 133 1.07 -5.94 4.19
C HIS A 133 1.14 -6.10 5.71
N LEU A 134 0.64 -7.21 6.23
CA LEU A 134 0.65 -7.53 7.66
C LEU A 134 1.78 -8.49 8.02
N ASP A 135 2.38 -8.29 9.18
CA ASP A 135 3.30 -9.23 9.80
C ASP A 135 2.56 -10.51 10.23
N ALA A 136 3.26 -11.62 10.42
CA ALA A 136 2.66 -12.92 10.76
C ALA A 136 1.75 -12.85 12.01
N GLU A 137 2.17 -12.14 13.05
CA GLU A 137 1.39 -11.94 14.28
C GLU A 137 0.10 -11.17 14.01
N ARG A 138 0.17 -10.07 13.26
CA ARG A 138 -0.99 -9.27 12.87
C ARG A 138 -1.93 -9.99 11.90
N ARG A 139 -1.41 -10.89 11.06
CA ARG A 139 -2.25 -11.72 10.19
C ARG A 139 -3.12 -12.67 11.00
N ALA A 140 -2.57 -13.29 12.03
CA ALA A 140 -3.32 -14.17 12.92
C ALA A 140 -4.45 -13.40 13.62
N GLU A 141 -4.15 -12.21 14.15
CA GLU A 141 -5.14 -11.33 14.77
C GLU A 141 -6.21 -10.87 13.77
N PHE A 142 -5.80 -10.46 12.57
CA PHE A 142 -6.69 -10.07 11.48
C PHE A 142 -7.64 -11.21 11.09
N ALA A 143 -7.11 -12.43 10.90
CA ALA A 143 -7.93 -13.60 10.60
C ALA A 143 -8.95 -13.90 11.71
N ALA A 144 -8.54 -13.80 12.97
CA ALA A 144 -9.43 -14.02 14.12
C ALA A 144 -10.54 -12.97 14.19
N GLN A 145 -10.21 -11.69 14.01
CA GLN A 145 -11.19 -10.61 14.02
C GLN A 145 -12.14 -10.69 12.82
N LEU A 146 -11.63 -11.00 11.63
CA LEU A 146 -12.45 -11.17 10.44
C LEU A 146 -13.42 -12.35 10.57
N ARG A 147 -12.94 -13.49 11.10
CA ARG A 147 -13.80 -14.65 11.40
C ARG A 147 -14.92 -14.31 12.39
N LYS A 148 -14.60 -13.54 13.43
CA LYS A 148 -15.59 -13.13 14.43
C LYS A 148 -16.69 -12.27 13.83
N ARG A 149 -16.35 -11.39 12.88
CA ARG A 149 -17.28 -10.46 12.22
C ARG A 149 -18.09 -11.09 11.08
N LEU A 150 -17.59 -12.18 10.48
CA LEU A 150 -18.29 -12.94 9.45
C LEU A 150 -19.14 -14.08 10.02
N ARG A 151 -19.05 -14.36 11.33
CA ARG A 151 -19.97 -15.29 12.01
C ARG A 151 -21.24 -14.51 12.38
N PHE A 152 -22.27 -14.70 11.58
CA PHE A 152 -23.64 -14.31 11.90
C PHE A 152 -24.34 -15.43 12.64
#